data_d042d2d42f3caa2bd8cbeade021833c9
#
_entry.id   d042d2d42f3caa2bd8cbeade021833c9
#
_cell.length_a   1.000
_cell.length_b   1.000
_cell.length_c   1.000
_cell.angle_alpha   90.00
_cell.angle_beta   90.00
_cell.angle_gamma   90.00
#
_symmetry.space_group_name_H-M   'P 1'
#
loop_
_entity.id
_entity.type
_entity.pdbx_description
1 polymer ?
#
loop_
_entity_poly.entity_id
_entity_poly.type
_entity_poly.pdbx_seq_one_letter_code
_entity_poly.pdbx_strand_id
1 'polypeptide(L)'
;MAQLLFFLYFAGMGLFSSVLTIGLRNPVYCTIALLSTFIHVAGLFVLLNAEFLAAIQIIIYAGAVLILYLFVLMLLNLKSTEPVVHRQLWIALFFGVVILAEILVALFKTPMLEGTTAANAVPLAMGNTEAIGLSLFNEYLLPFELVGIILLGGIIGALVLAKQPRPESSKTGGNGTHALEVPLPPSGNGQIGADVREESRSALHKVGSA
;
A
#
# COMPACT_ATOMS: atom_id res chain seq x y z
N MET A 1 -14.32 -31.75 17.43
CA MET A 1 -12.86 -31.90 17.59
C MET A 1 -12.10 -31.35 16.41
N ALA A 2 -12.37 -31.78 15.17
CA ALA A 2 -11.65 -31.30 13.98
C ALA A 2 -11.78 -29.77 13.78
N GLN A 3 -12.97 -29.22 13.90
CA GLN A 3 -13.22 -27.78 13.75
C GLN A 3 -12.42 -26.92 14.75
N LEU A 4 -12.30 -27.38 16.00
CA LEU A 4 -11.49 -26.70 17.00
C LEU A 4 -10.00 -26.72 16.65
N LEU A 5 -9.50 -27.85 16.11
CA LEU A 5 -8.11 -27.95 15.69
C LEU A 5 -7.81 -27.01 14.52
N PHE A 6 -8.69 -26.93 13.52
CA PHE A 6 -8.56 -25.99 12.42
C PHE A 6 -8.62 -24.52 12.90
N PHE A 7 -9.53 -24.22 13.82
CA PHE A 7 -9.62 -22.89 14.42
C PHE A 7 -8.31 -22.51 15.12
N LEU A 8 -7.79 -23.37 15.98
CA LEU A 8 -6.52 -23.13 16.67
C LEU A 8 -5.34 -22.97 15.71
N TYR A 9 -5.31 -23.76 14.64
CA TYR A 9 -4.30 -23.64 13.61
C TYR A 9 -4.36 -22.29 12.91
N PHE A 10 -5.51 -21.89 12.35
CA PHE A 10 -5.65 -20.63 11.63
C PHE A 10 -5.46 -19.42 12.55
N ALA A 11 -5.99 -19.47 13.78
CA ALA A 11 -5.81 -18.40 14.75
C ALA A 11 -4.34 -18.29 15.21
N GLY A 12 -3.70 -19.39 15.53
CA GLY A 12 -2.32 -19.41 15.97
C GLY A 12 -1.34 -18.94 14.90
N MET A 13 -1.49 -19.46 13.67
CA MET A 13 -0.64 -19.04 12.54
C MET A 13 -0.92 -17.61 12.10
N GLY A 14 -2.17 -17.17 12.17
CA GLY A 14 -2.55 -15.77 11.91
C GLY A 14 -1.91 -14.81 12.91
N LEU A 15 -1.96 -15.12 14.20
CA LEU A 15 -1.29 -14.34 15.24
C LEU A 15 0.24 -14.33 15.06
N PHE A 16 0.84 -15.49 14.79
CA PHE A 16 2.27 -15.59 14.55
C PHE A 16 2.71 -14.72 13.36
N SER A 17 2.01 -14.83 12.23
CA SER A 17 2.28 -14.02 11.03
C SER A 17 2.06 -12.52 11.28
N SER A 18 1.07 -12.15 12.09
CA SER A 18 0.80 -10.76 12.47
C SER A 18 1.95 -10.17 13.30
N VAL A 19 2.47 -10.90 14.28
CA VAL A 19 3.64 -10.49 15.05
C VAL A 19 4.87 -10.36 14.16
N LEU A 20 5.05 -11.30 13.23
CA LEU A 20 6.15 -11.27 12.26
C LEU A 20 6.08 -10.03 11.36
N THR A 21 4.87 -9.60 10.98
CA THR A 21 4.64 -8.38 10.19
C THR A 21 5.23 -7.14 10.85
N ILE A 22 5.14 -7.04 12.18
CA ILE A 22 5.65 -5.89 12.94
C ILE A 22 7.14 -6.07 13.26
N GLY A 23 7.61 -7.31 13.45
CA GLY A 23 8.97 -7.62 13.90
C GLY A 23 10.04 -7.56 12.80
N LEU A 24 9.67 -7.68 11.53
CA LEU A 24 10.62 -7.70 10.43
C LEU A 24 11.10 -6.29 10.09
N ARG A 25 12.39 -6.16 9.77
CA ARG A 25 13.02 -4.88 9.40
C ARG A 25 12.78 -4.49 7.94
N ASN A 26 12.64 -5.47 7.08
CA ASN A 26 12.48 -5.22 5.63
C ASN A 26 10.99 -5.09 5.29
N PRO A 27 10.55 -3.94 4.73
CA PRO A 27 9.14 -3.69 4.42
C PRO A 27 8.51 -4.73 3.48
N VAL A 28 9.30 -5.30 2.56
CA VAL A 28 8.83 -6.33 1.65
C VAL A 28 8.48 -7.62 2.40
N TYR A 29 9.34 -8.06 3.33
CA TYR A 29 9.06 -9.25 4.15
C TYR A 29 7.90 -9.00 5.13
N CYS A 30 7.76 -7.78 5.67
CA CYS A 30 6.59 -7.38 6.46
C CYS A 30 5.30 -7.58 5.66
N THR A 31 5.29 -7.14 4.40
CA THR A 31 4.13 -7.26 3.53
C THR A 31 3.80 -8.72 3.20
N ILE A 32 4.80 -9.58 3.00
CA ILE A 32 4.59 -11.01 2.78
C ILE A 32 4.05 -11.69 4.05
N ALA A 33 4.54 -11.31 5.23
CA ALA A 33 3.99 -11.80 6.49
C ALA A 33 2.53 -11.34 6.69
N LEU A 34 2.21 -10.10 6.30
CA LEU A 34 0.84 -9.60 6.32
C LEU A 34 -0.07 -10.35 5.33
N LEU A 35 0.43 -10.71 4.15
CA LEU A 35 -0.28 -11.57 3.21
C LEU A 35 -0.63 -12.91 3.85
N SER A 36 0.33 -13.54 4.52
CA SER A 36 0.10 -14.78 5.26
C SER A 36 -1.00 -14.61 6.33
N THR A 37 -0.97 -13.50 7.09
CA THR A 37 -2.02 -13.16 8.06
C THR A 37 -3.40 -13.11 7.41
N PHE A 38 -3.54 -12.45 6.26
CA PHE A 38 -4.82 -12.32 5.55
C PHE A 38 -5.35 -13.67 5.05
N ILE A 39 -4.48 -14.57 4.60
CA ILE A 39 -4.87 -15.92 4.20
C ILE A 39 -5.42 -16.71 5.40
N HIS A 40 -4.77 -16.62 6.56
CA HIS A 40 -5.24 -17.30 7.77
C HIS A 40 -6.58 -16.71 8.28
N VAL A 41 -6.75 -15.39 8.19
CA VAL A 41 -8.03 -14.72 8.51
C VAL A 41 -9.14 -15.19 7.56
N ALA A 42 -8.86 -15.32 6.27
CA ALA A 42 -9.83 -15.88 5.32
C ALA A 42 -10.23 -17.33 5.69
N GLY A 43 -9.27 -18.14 6.15
CA GLY A 43 -9.54 -19.47 6.68
C GLY A 43 -10.46 -19.45 7.90
N LEU A 44 -10.31 -18.48 8.81
CA LEU A 44 -11.23 -18.30 9.94
C LEU A 44 -12.64 -17.91 9.47
N PHE A 45 -12.78 -17.06 8.45
CA PHE A 45 -14.09 -16.73 7.89
C PHE A 45 -14.79 -17.95 7.30
N VAL A 46 -14.05 -18.83 6.61
CA VAL A 46 -14.62 -20.10 6.12
C VAL A 46 -15.12 -20.97 7.27
N LEU A 47 -14.35 -21.07 8.37
CA LEU A 47 -14.77 -21.84 9.55
C LEU A 47 -16.03 -21.25 10.23
N LEU A 48 -16.28 -19.97 10.08
CA LEU A 48 -17.48 -19.29 10.59
C LEU A 48 -18.66 -19.34 9.59
N ASN A 49 -18.57 -20.09 8.49
CA ASN A 49 -19.54 -20.11 7.39
C ASN A 49 -19.78 -18.73 6.74
N ALA A 50 -18.79 -17.83 6.81
CA ALA A 50 -18.79 -16.50 6.18
C ALA A 50 -18.02 -16.53 4.85
N GLU A 51 -18.46 -17.37 3.92
CA GLU A 51 -17.76 -17.65 2.65
C GLU A 51 -17.59 -16.41 1.79
N PHE A 52 -18.58 -15.51 1.77
CA PHE A 52 -18.51 -14.25 1.04
C PHE A 52 -17.41 -13.33 1.61
N LEU A 53 -17.29 -13.25 2.95
CA LEU A 53 -16.23 -12.48 3.60
C LEU A 53 -14.85 -13.08 3.30
N ALA A 54 -14.73 -14.40 3.31
CA ALA A 54 -13.49 -15.08 2.97
C ALA A 54 -13.05 -14.76 1.53
N ALA A 55 -13.99 -14.77 0.58
CA ALA A 55 -13.72 -14.40 -0.81
C ALA A 55 -13.24 -12.95 -0.94
N ILE A 56 -13.91 -12.00 -0.30
CA ILE A 56 -13.50 -10.59 -0.28
C ILE A 56 -12.12 -10.42 0.36
N GLN A 57 -11.84 -11.11 1.45
CA GLN A 57 -10.54 -11.07 2.13
C GLN A 57 -9.41 -11.45 1.17
N ILE A 58 -9.58 -12.49 0.38
CA ILE A 58 -8.56 -12.95 -0.56
C ILE A 58 -8.50 -12.04 -1.79
N ILE A 59 -9.63 -11.72 -2.40
CA ILE A 59 -9.65 -10.99 -3.68
C ILE A 59 -9.23 -9.53 -3.49
N ILE A 60 -9.79 -8.84 -2.51
CA ILE A 60 -9.57 -7.40 -2.32
C ILE A 60 -8.37 -7.14 -1.42
N TYR A 61 -8.37 -7.68 -0.19
CA TYR A 61 -7.30 -7.36 0.76
C TYR A 61 -5.97 -8.02 0.39
N ALA A 62 -5.95 -9.32 0.15
CA ALA A 62 -4.73 -10.03 -0.22
C ALA A 62 -4.36 -9.79 -1.68
N GLY A 63 -5.33 -9.79 -2.60
CA GLY A 63 -5.10 -9.70 -4.03
C GLY A 63 -4.86 -8.28 -4.54
N ALA A 64 -5.78 -7.35 -4.34
CA ALA A 64 -5.69 -6.02 -4.93
C ALA A 64 -4.88 -5.06 -4.07
N VAL A 65 -5.28 -4.85 -2.81
CA VAL A 65 -4.71 -3.80 -1.95
C VAL A 65 -3.27 -4.13 -1.56
N LEU A 66 -3.04 -5.34 -1.09
CA LEU A 66 -1.72 -5.72 -0.57
C LEU A 66 -0.68 -5.88 -1.69
N ILE A 67 -1.07 -6.43 -2.84
CA ILE A 67 -0.15 -6.56 -3.99
C ILE A 67 0.21 -5.19 -4.53
N LEU A 68 -0.76 -4.26 -4.64
CA LEU A 68 -0.48 -2.89 -5.03
C LEU A 68 0.48 -2.22 -4.03
N TYR A 69 0.23 -2.39 -2.74
CA TYR A 69 1.10 -1.87 -1.68
C TYR A 69 2.52 -2.44 -1.76
N LEU A 70 2.67 -3.74 -1.96
CA LEU A 70 3.95 -4.40 -2.15
C LEU A 70 4.70 -3.85 -3.38
N PHE A 71 3.98 -3.64 -4.49
CA PHE A 71 4.55 -3.07 -5.70
C PHE A 71 5.08 -1.66 -5.46
N VAL A 72 4.31 -0.82 -4.76
CA VAL A 72 4.73 0.55 -4.40
C VAL A 72 5.96 0.51 -3.50
N LEU A 73 6.00 -0.34 -2.48
CA LEU A 73 7.15 -0.50 -1.59
C LEU A 73 8.42 -0.96 -2.33
N MET A 74 8.26 -1.81 -3.33
CA MET A 74 9.38 -2.27 -4.15
C MET A 74 9.92 -1.16 -5.06
N LEU A 75 9.04 -0.27 -5.56
CA LEU A 75 9.47 0.89 -6.35
C LEU A 75 10.10 1.99 -5.50
N LEU A 76 9.62 2.18 -4.27
CA LEU A 76 10.24 3.08 -3.31
C LEU A 76 11.51 2.41 -2.75
N ASN A 77 12.67 2.93 -3.13
CA ASN A 77 13.94 2.52 -2.54
C ASN A 77 14.03 3.02 -1.08
N LEU A 78 13.28 2.36 -0.20
CA LEU A 78 13.26 2.64 1.23
C LEU A 78 14.59 2.15 1.81
N LYS A 79 15.58 3.03 1.86
CA LYS A 79 16.76 2.83 2.70
C LYS A 79 16.23 2.63 4.12
N SER A 80 16.57 1.51 4.74
CA SER A 80 16.20 1.18 6.11
C SER A 80 16.53 2.36 7.03
N THR A 81 15.50 3.08 7.41
CA THR A 81 15.60 4.13 8.41
C THR A 81 15.96 3.46 9.74
N GLU A 82 16.91 4.04 10.45
CA GLU A 82 17.38 3.56 11.74
C GLU A 82 16.21 3.27 12.71
N PRO A 83 16.30 2.25 13.55
CA PRO A 83 15.21 1.85 14.44
C PRO A 83 14.97 2.92 15.52
N VAL A 84 13.91 3.68 15.38
CA VAL A 84 13.40 4.64 16.41
C VAL A 84 12.69 3.91 17.56
N VAL A 85 13.14 2.73 17.94
CA VAL A 85 12.32 1.81 18.78
C VAL A 85 12.52 1.96 20.29
N HIS A 86 13.52 2.72 20.77
CA HIS A 86 13.94 2.53 22.18
C HIS A 86 13.13 3.23 23.27
N ARG A 87 12.47 4.36 22.98
CA ARG A 87 11.78 5.14 24.04
C ARG A 87 10.26 4.97 24.07
N GLN A 88 9.64 4.67 22.94
CA GLN A 88 8.18 4.57 22.83
C GLN A 88 7.65 3.14 23.01
N LEU A 89 8.50 2.13 23.02
CA LEU A 89 8.09 0.74 23.16
C LEU A 89 7.33 0.48 24.47
N TRP A 90 7.77 1.07 25.57
CA TRP A 90 7.12 0.92 26.88
C TRP A 90 5.71 1.52 26.91
N ILE A 91 5.52 2.66 26.24
CA ILE A 91 4.20 3.30 26.13
C ILE A 91 3.29 2.44 25.27
N ALA A 92 3.76 1.96 24.14
CA ALA A 92 2.99 1.09 23.24
C ALA A 92 2.64 -0.25 23.93
N LEU A 93 3.58 -0.82 24.69
CA LEU A 93 3.35 -2.05 25.45
C LEU A 93 2.28 -1.83 26.55
N PHE A 94 2.35 -0.71 27.27
CA PHE A 94 1.38 -0.37 28.30
C PHE A 94 -0.03 -0.28 27.71
N PHE A 95 -0.22 0.49 26.64
CA PHE A 95 -1.53 0.61 25.97
C PHE A 95 -1.98 -0.72 25.37
N GLY A 96 -1.07 -1.51 24.80
CA GLY A 96 -1.38 -2.84 24.28
C GLY A 96 -1.89 -3.80 25.36
N VAL A 97 -1.25 -3.81 26.53
CA VAL A 97 -1.66 -4.63 27.66
C VAL A 97 -3.02 -4.15 28.23
N VAL A 98 -3.24 -2.84 28.32
CA VAL A 98 -4.53 -2.28 28.78
C VAL A 98 -5.67 -2.69 27.86
N ILE A 99 -5.51 -2.53 26.53
CA ILE A 99 -6.51 -2.92 25.55
C ILE A 99 -6.75 -4.43 25.58
N LEU A 100 -5.68 -5.24 25.70
CA LEU A 100 -5.82 -6.69 25.81
C LEU A 100 -6.58 -7.08 27.07
N ALA A 101 -6.25 -6.45 28.21
CA ALA A 101 -6.95 -6.69 29.47
C ALA A 101 -8.43 -6.31 29.39
N GLU A 102 -8.77 -5.19 28.74
CA GLU A 102 -10.15 -4.76 28.55
C GLU A 102 -10.94 -5.75 27.69
N ILE A 103 -10.36 -6.24 26.61
CA ILE A 103 -10.97 -7.29 25.75
C ILE A 103 -11.19 -8.58 26.55
N LEU A 104 -10.20 -9.02 27.32
CA LEU A 104 -10.33 -10.21 28.16
C LEU A 104 -11.43 -10.04 29.21
N VAL A 105 -11.46 -8.89 29.90
CA VAL A 105 -12.51 -8.59 30.88
C VAL A 105 -13.90 -8.57 30.22
N ALA A 106 -14.03 -8.00 29.03
CA ALA A 106 -15.28 -8.02 28.26
C ALA A 106 -15.71 -9.46 27.95
N LEU A 107 -14.80 -10.30 27.48
CA LEU A 107 -15.07 -11.71 27.18
C LEU A 107 -15.49 -12.52 28.42
N PHE A 108 -14.87 -12.27 29.58
CA PHE A 108 -15.20 -12.99 30.80
C PHE A 108 -16.45 -12.44 31.51
N LYS A 109 -16.75 -11.14 31.37
CA LYS A 109 -17.93 -10.50 31.96
C LYS A 109 -19.19 -10.60 31.11
N THR A 110 -19.05 -10.79 29.79
CA THR A 110 -20.19 -11.06 28.95
C THR A 110 -20.67 -12.46 29.31
N PRO A 111 -21.82 -12.64 29.99
CA PRO A 111 -22.38 -13.97 30.12
C PRO A 111 -22.45 -14.53 28.70
N MET A 112 -21.85 -15.70 28.48
CA MET A 112 -22.01 -16.40 27.23
C MET A 112 -23.42 -16.17 26.81
N LEU A 113 -23.66 -15.49 25.66
CA LEU A 113 -24.98 -15.17 25.15
C LEU A 113 -25.75 -16.50 25.02
N GLU A 114 -26.24 -17.00 26.16
CA GLU A 114 -27.30 -18.00 26.20
C GLU A 114 -28.50 -17.34 25.53
N GLY A 115 -28.66 -17.60 24.25
CA GLY A 115 -29.92 -17.40 23.61
C GLY A 115 -30.15 -16.14 22.79
N THR A 116 -29.13 -15.49 22.18
CA THR A 116 -29.42 -14.98 20.84
C THR A 116 -29.37 -16.15 19.86
N THR A 117 -30.07 -17.19 20.27
CA THR A 117 -30.55 -18.21 19.36
C THR A 117 -31.28 -17.49 18.24
N ALA A 118 -30.67 -17.51 17.04
CA ALA A 118 -31.37 -17.93 15.83
C ALA A 118 -32.77 -17.30 15.55
N ALA A 119 -33.16 -16.19 16.23
CA ALA A 119 -34.41 -15.52 15.89
C ALA A 119 -34.39 -14.88 14.51
N ASN A 120 -33.19 -14.72 13.92
CA ASN A 120 -32.98 -14.28 12.56
C ASN A 120 -32.00 -15.23 11.81
N ALA A 121 -32.01 -16.50 12.14
CA ALA A 121 -31.31 -17.48 11.31
C ALA A 121 -31.96 -17.41 9.91
N VAL A 122 -31.25 -16.81 8.98
CA VAL A 122 -31.56 -16.92 7.56
C VAL A 122 -31.85 -18.40 7.28
N PRO A 123 -32.97 -18.73 6.63
CA PRO A 123 -33.33 -20.12 6.37
C PRO A 123 -32.11 -20.83 5.77
N LEU A 124 -31.77 -21.99 6.33
CA LEU A 124 -30.63 -22.83 5.89
C LEU A 124 -30.64 -23.19 4.39
N ALA A 125 -31.72 -22.83 3.68
CA ALA A 125 -31.90 -23.05 2.26
C ALA A 125 -31.26 -21.95 1.38
N MET A 126 -30.88 -20.78 1.94
CA MET A 126 -30.27 -19.68 1.20
C MET A 126 -28.75 -19.69 1.38
N GLY A 127 -28.01 -19.53 0.27
CA GLY A 127 -26.56 -19.36 0.32
C GLY A 127 -26.15 -18.08 1.06
N ASN A 128 -25.00 -18.07 1.73
CA ASN A 128 -24.46 -16.92 2.45
C ASN A 128 -24.43 -15.66 1.58
N THR A 129 -23.99 -15.76 0.34
CA THR A 129 -23.90 -14.65 -0.62
C THR A 129 -25.28 -14.07 -0.98
N GLU A 130 -26.28 -14.93 -1.17
CA GLU A 130 -27.66 -14.53 -1.49
C GLU A 130 -28.29 -13.78 -0.32
N ALA A 131 -28.10 -14.29 0.90
CA ALA A 131 -28.60 -13.67 2.11
C ALA A 131 -28.02 -12.27 2.32
N ILE A 132 -26.71 -12.10 2.11
CA ILE A 132 -26.04 -10.79 2.20
C ILE A 132 -26.57 -9.85 1.11
N GLY A 133 -26.74 -10.33 -0.12
CA GLY A 133 -27.31 -9.54 -1.20
C GLY A 133 -28.70 -9.02 -0.89
N LEU A 134 -29.61 -9.88 -0.41
CA LEU A 134 -30.96 -9.49 -0.03
C LEU A 134 -30.97 -8.48 1.11
N SER A 135 -30.17 -8.70 2.15
CA SER A 135 -30.07 -7.76 3.28
C SER A 135 -29.52 -6.41 2.83
N LEU A 136 -28.51 -6.40 1.97
CA LEU A 136 -27.87 -5.19 1.48
C LEU A 136 -28.81 -4.31 0.66
N PHE A 137 -29.62 -4.91 -0.21
CA PHE A 137 -30.52 -4.17 -1.10
C PHE A 137 -31.90 -3.88 -0.50
N ASN A 138 -32.32 -4.58 0.58
CA ASN A 138 -33.58 -4.30 1.27
C ASN A 138 -33.41 -3.44 2.51
N GLU A 139 -32.54 -3.86 3.44
CA GLU A 139 -32.40 -3.20 4.75
C GLU A 139 -31.28 -2.18 4.78
N TYR A 140 -30.18 -2.43 4.06
CA TYR A 140 -28.96 -1.63 4.11
C TYR A 140 -28.67 -0.87 2.79
N LEU A 141 -29.71 -0.52 2.04
CA LEU A 141 -29.56 0.18 0.77
C LEU A 141 -28.86 1.54 0.94
N LEU A 142 -29.26 2.32 1.95
CA LEU A 142 -28.65 3.64 2.18
C LEU A 142 -27.16 3.57 2.57
N PRO A 143 -26.73 2.73 3.51
CA PRO A 143 -25.29 2.50 3.73
C PRO A 143 -24.55 2.04 2.48
N PHE A 144 -25.14 1.17 1.67
CA PHE A 144 -24.55 0.72 0.41
C PHE A 144 -24.30 1.87 -0.57
N GLU A 145 -25.28 2.76 -0.74
CA GLU A 145 -25.16 3.94 -1.61
C GLU A 145 -24.07 4.90 -1.10
N LEU A 146 -24.01 5.14 0.23
CA LEU A 146 -22.96 5.97 0.82
C LEU A 146 -21.57 5.42 0.59
N VAL A 147 -21.38 4.10 0.72
CA VAL A 147 -20.09 3.45 0.42
C VAL A 147 -19.74 3.63 -1.05
N GLY A 148 -20.72 3.52 -1.96
CA GLY A 148 -20.51 3.79 -3.38
C GLY A 148 -20.00 5.21 -3.67
N ILE A 149 -20.56 6.21 -3.00
CA ILE A 149 -20.12 7.61 -3.12
C ILE A 149 -18.68 7.79 -2.56
N ILE A 150 -18.37 7.15 -1.43
CA ILE A 150 -17.03 7.18 -0.83
C ILE A 150 -16.00 6.56 -1.78
N LEU A 151 -16.32 5.42 -2.38
CA LEU A 151 -15.46 4.76 -3.38
C LEU A 151 -15.23 5.65 -4.60
N LEU A 152 -16.29 6.30 -5.12
CA LEU A 152 -16.16 7.25 -6.21
C LEU A 152 -15.23 8.41 -5.84
N GLY A 153 -15.41 8.98 -4.65
CA GLY A 153 -14.54 10.03 -4.11
C GLY A 153 -13.09 9.57 -4.01
N GLY A 154 -12.85 8.34 -3.57
CA GLY A 154 -11.51 7.73 -3.52
C GLY A 154 -10.85 7.60 -4.89
N ILE A 155 -11.61 7.15 -5.92
CA ILE A 155 -11.13 7.03 -7.30
C ILE A 155 -10.79 8.40 -7.88
N ILE A 156 -11.67 9.40 -7.71
CA ILE A 156 -11.42 10.77 -8.18
C ILE A 156 -10.19 11.35 -7.48
N GLY A 157 -10.09 11.19 -6.16
CA GLY A 157 -8.94 11.65 -5.39
C GLY A 157 -7.62 11.04 -5.87
N ALA A 158 -7.58 9.73 -6.09
CA ALA A 158 -6.42 9.04 -6.61
C ALA A 158 -6.05 9.53 -8.02
N LEU A 159 -7.04 9.75 -8.89
CA LEU A 159 -6.83 10.25 -10.25
C LEU A 159 -6.26 11.68 -10.26
N VAL A 160 -6.79 12.55 -9.39
CA VAL A 160 -6.31 13.94 -9.26
C VAL A 160 -4.87 13.97 -8.76
N LEU A 161 -4.51 13.14 -7.77
CA LEU A 161 -3.15 13.03 -7.25
C LEU A 161 -2.17 12.44 -8.28
N ALA A 162 -2.63 11.51 -9.11
CA ALA A 162 -1.79 10.90 -10.15
C ALA A 162 -1.57 11.82 -11.35
N LYS A 163 -2.44 12.82 -11.56
CA LYS A 163 -2.32 13.77 -12.68
C LYS A 163 -1.17 14.75 -12.41
N GLN A 164 -0.07 14.57 -13.13
CA GLN A 164 0.99 15.60 -13.16
C GLN A 164 0.49 16.88 -13.82
N PRO A 165 0.77 18.06 -13.26
CA PRO A 165 0.51 19.31 -13.97
C PRO A 165 1.31 19.30 -15.27
N ARG A 166 0.61 19.31 -16.40
CA ARG A 166 1.26 19.60 -17.69
C ARG A 166 1.94 20.96 -17.56
N PRO A 167 3.25 21.08 -17.80
CA PRO A 167 3.80 22.42 -17.97
C PRO A 167 2.97 23.09 -19.07
N GLU A 168 2.32 24.19 -18.73
CA GLU A 168 1.65 25.02 -19.71
C GLU A 168 2.72 25.36 -20.75
N SER A 169 2.62 24.72 -21.91
CA SER A 169 3.30 25.16 -23.10
C SER A 169 2.84 26.61 -23.27
N SER A 170 3.72 27.54 -22.92
CA SER A 170 3.57 28.95 -23.16
C SER A 170 2.94 29.10 -24.53
N LYS A 171 1.65 29.43 -24.55
CA LYS A 171 1.02 29.99 -25.74
C LYS A 171 1.66 31.38 -25.90
N THR A 172 2.84 31.41 -26.45
CA THR A 172 3.31 32.60 -27.16
C THR A 172 2.39 32.72 -28.37
N GLY A 173 1.23 33.32 -28.07
CA GLY A 173 0.32 33.81 -29.07
C GLY A 173 1.08 34.83 -29.92
N GLY A 174 1.02 34.63 -31.20
CA GLY A 174 1.65 35.41 -32.22
C GLY A 174 1.35 36.91 -32.12
N ASN A 175 2.24 37.61 -32.50
CA ASN A 175 2.21 38.69 -33.49
C ASN A 175 3.47 39.55 -33.28
N GLY A 176 4.22 39.72 -34.24
CA GLY A 176 5.34 40.64 -34.21
C GLY A 176 6.58 40.07 -34.90
N THR A 177 6.58 40.21 -36.20
CA THR A 177 7.75 40.32 -37.04
C THR A 177 8.79 41.22 -36.41
N HIS A 178 9.73 40.62 -35.70
CA HIS A 178 11.04 41.21 -35.51
C HIS A 178 12.06 40.10 -35.87
N ALA A 179 12.50 40.23 -37.14
CA ALA A 179 13.75 39.62 -37.57
C ALA A 179 14.86 40.20 -36.63
N LEU A 180 15.23 39.43 -35.63
CA LEU A 180 16.50 39.65 -34.97
C LEU A 180 17.57 39.08 -35.91
N GLU A 181 18.14 39.98 -36.70
CA GLU A 181 19.46 39.81 -37.28
C GLU A 181 20.40 39.33 -36.18
N VAL A 182 20.79 38.07 -36.30
CA VAL A 182 21.92 37.57 -35.53
C VAL A 182 23.18 38.19 -36.18
N PRO A 183 23.91 39.04 -35.48
CA PRO A 183 25.17 39.52 -36.03
C PRO A 183 26.11 38.33 -36.18
N LEU A 184 26.48 38.02 -37.41
CA LEU A 184 27.57 37.11 -37.70
C LEU A 184 28.83 37.62 -37.00
N PRO A 185 29.58 36.78 -36.28
CA PRO A 185 30.84 37.18 -35.69
C PRO A 185 31.81 37.51 -36.83
N PRO A 186 32.65 38.57 -36.67
CA PRO A 186 33.59 38.99 -37.70
C PRO A 186 34.57 37.81 -37.99
N SER A 187 34.73 37.59 -39.27
CA SER A 187 35.75 36.68 -39.84
C SER A 187 37.16 37.14 -39.38
N GLY A 188 37.59 36.61 -38.24
CA GLY A 188 38.92 36.82 -37.70
C GLY A 188 39.80 35.60 -38.01
N ASN A 189 40.62 35.82 -38.95
CA ASN A 189 41.67 34.96 -39.48
C ASN A 189 42.58 34.36 -38.39
N GLY A 190 42.76 33.04 -38.37
CA GLY A 190 44.17 32.51 -38.40
C GLY A 190 44.85 32.26 -37.05
N GLN A 191 44.23 32.26 -35.85
CA GLN A 191 45.00 32.03 -34.62
C GLN A 191 44.63 30.83 -33.76
N ILE A 192 43.59 30.09 -34.10
CA ILE A 192 43.16 28.93 -33.30
C ILE A 192 43.98 27.63 -33.66
N GLY A 193 44.72 27.65 -34.75
CA GLY A 193 45.51 26.49 -35.19
C GLY A 193 46.88 26.34 -34.56
N ALA A 194 47.40 27.36 -33.93
CA ALA A 194 48.77 27.35 -33.35
C ALA A 194 48.78 26.84 -31.89
N ASP A 195 47.80 27.22 -31.12
CA ASP A 195 47.72 26.92 -29.67
C ASP A 195 47.45 25.42 -29.40
N VAL A 196 46.62 24.77 -30.21
CA VAL A 196 46.34 23.32 -30.09
C VAL A 196 47.54 22.46 -30.45
N ARG A 197 48.46 22.97 -31.31
CA ARG A 197 49.67 22.24 -31.68
C ARG A 197 50.78 22.35 -30.64
N GLU A 198 50.87 23.41 -29.88
CA GLU A 198 51.86 23.54 -28.81
C GLU A 198 51.48 22.72 -27.58
N GLU A 199 50.20 22.66 -27.24
CA GLU A 199 49.70 21.88 -26.10
C GLU A 199 49.86 20.36 -26.35
N SER A 200 49.67 19.90 -27.60
CA SER A 200 49.90 18.51 -27.99
C SER A 200 51.37 18.11 -27.97
N ARG A 201 52.27 19.05 -28.26
CA ARG A 201 53.74 18.79 -28.22
C ARG A 201 54.28 18.74 -26.80
N SER A 202 53.75 19.57 -25.90
CA SER A 202 54.15 19.56 -24.47
C SER A 202 53.70 18.30 -23.75
N ALA A 203 52.52 17.76 -24.11
CA ALA A 203 52.03 16.51 -23.57
C ALA A 203 52.86 15.28 -24.00
N LEU A 204 53.34 15.25 -25.25
CA LEU A 204 54.17 14.14 -25.76
C LEU A 204 55.56 14.14 -25.15
N HIS A 205 56.11 15.30 -24.75
CA HIS A 205 57.43 15.37 -24.14
C HIS A 205 57.44 14.91 -22.68
N LYS A 206 56.31 14.96 -22.00
CA LYS A 206 56.17 14.48 -20.60
C LYS A 206 56.00 12.95 -20.48
N VAL A 207 55.56 12.26 -21.54
CA VAL A 207 55.34 10.82 -21.50
C VAL A 207 56.61 10.03 -21.90
N GLY A 208 57.60 10.70 -22.51
CA GLY A 208 58.84 10.07 -22.97
C GLY A 208 60.02 10.08 -21.98
N SER A 209 59.82 10.58 -20.76
CA SER A 209 60.89 10.71 -19.73
C SER A 209 60.49 10.10 -18.36
N ALA A 210 59.65 9.07 -18.36
CA ALA A 210 59.38 8.26 -17.15
C ALA A 210 59.71 6.80 -17.43
#